data_ac5b0fd50ca73e07164d414f84f33b8c
#
_entry.id   ac5b0fd50ca73e07164d414f84f33b8c
#
_cell.length_a   1.000
_cell.length_b   1.000
_cell.length_c   1.000
_cell.angle_alpha   90.00
_cell.angle_beta   90.00
_cell.angle_gamma   90.00
#
_symmetry.space_group_name_H-M   'P 1'
#
loop_
_entity.id
_entity.type
_entity.pdbx_description
1 polymer ?
#
loop_
_entity_poly.entity_id
_entity_poly.type
_entity_poly.pdbx_seq_one_letter_code
_entity_poly.pdbx_strand_id
1 'polypeptide(L)'
;MEIPLPNFSFTTLVLFSSFIFLLITKALKKSKPEKNYVNLPPSPPKLPVIGHLHHLVDGLPHHALTKLNQKYGPILHLKLGEVSAIVISTREAAKEVLKVQDPACADKPESISGKIMWYDAKDIIFSPYNDYWRQMRKICILELLSARNVKSFGFIRQDEASHLIKSLQSSAGQTINLTEKVYAFTSSITCRAAFGDVLKDSDTLVPMFKKAIIMAGGFELADLFPSFKLLHLLSWNKYKLLRMRRKLDTILDDIIEEHKLKQSGEFGGEDIVDVLLRMQRNGELKFPITNENIKAIIVSTTLPLRTDKSLLANRR
;
A
#
# COMPACT_ATOMS: atom_id res chain seq x y z
N MET A 1 -35.73 24.13 -0.24
CA MET A 1 -35.11 23.92 -1.56
C MET A 1 -35.15 22.43 -1.82
N GLU A 2 -36.24 21.96 -2.44
CA GLU A 2 -36.45 20.53 -2.72
C GLU A 2 -35.54 20.14 -3.89
N ILE A 3 -34.67 19.19 -3.66
CA ILE A 3 -33.84 18.61 -4.72
C ILE A 3 -34.78 17.73 -5.58
N PRO A 4 -34.99 18.04 -6.87
CA PRO A 4 -35.84 17.21 -7.72
C PRO A 4 -35.17 15.84 -7.90
N LEU A 5 -35.85 14.78 -7.47
CA LEU A 5 -35.47 13.41 -7.79
C LEU A 5 -35.44 13.26 -9.32
N PRO A 6 -34.39 12.71 -9.90
CA PRO A 6 -34.32 12.51 -11.34
C PRO A 6 -35.43 11.55 -11.77
N ASN A 7 -36.31 12.02 -12.67
CA ASN A 7 -37.31 11.18 -13.30
C ASN A 7 -36.59 10.12 -14.16
N PHE A 8 -36.40 8.94 -13.58
CA PHE A 8 -35.90 7.80 -14.35
C PHE A 8 -36.92 7.45 -15.42
N SER A 9 -36.57 7.68 -16.68
CA SER A 9 -37.39 7.26 -17.80
C SER A 9 -37.61 5.74 -17.71
N PHE A 10 -38.82 5.28 -18.03
CA PHE A 10 -39.16 3.85 -18.08
C PHE A 10 -38.13 3.04 -18.88
N THR A 11 -37.55 3.62 -19.91
CA THR A 11 -36.47 3.03 -20.72
C THR A 11 -35.17 2.80 -19.89
N THR A 12 -34.79 3.73 -19.01
CA THR A 12 -33.59 3.54 -18.13
C THR A 12 -33.82 2.45 -17.11
N LEU A 13 -35.03 2.30 -16.59
CA LEU A 13 -35.42 1.25 -15.66
C LEU A 13 -35.40 -0.14 -16.33
N VAL A 14 -35.91 -0.25 -17.58
CA VAL A 14 -35.86 -1.47 -18.39
C VAL A 14 -34.42 -1.84 -18.75
N LEU A 15 -33.59 -0.88 -19.15
CA LEU A 15 -32.18 -1.13 -19.44
C LEU A 15 -31.41 -1.60 -18.18
N PHE A 16 -31.67 -1.00 -17.03
CA PHE A 16 -31.06 -1.38 -15.76
C PHE A 16 -31.51 -2.78 -15.32
N SER A 17 -32.80 -3.12 -15.44
CA SER A 17 -33.31 -4.44 -15.12
C SER A 17 -32.79 -5.53 -16.07
N SER A 18 -32.69 -5.24 -17.37
CA SER A 18 -32.10 -6.15 -18.35
C SER A 18 -30.62 -6.36 -18.14
N PHE A 19 -29.89 -5.31 -17.74
CA PHE A 19 -28.48 -5.41 -17.37
C PHE A 19 -28.26 -6.29 -16.12
N ILE A 20 -29.09 -6.09 -15.07
CA ILE A 20 -29.08 -6.94 -13.88
C ILE A 20 -29.42 -8.39 -14.26
N PHE A 21 -30.43 -8.62 -15.09
CA PHE A 21 -30.81 -9.96 -15.56
C PHE A 21 -29.68 -10.63 -16.35
N LEU A 22 -28.99 -9.91 -17.22
CA LEU A 22 -27.81 -10.42 -17.94
C LEU A 22 -26.65 -10.74 -16.98
N LEU A 23 -26.43 -9.94 -15.96
CA LEU A 23 -25.43 -10.23 -14.93
C LEU A 23 -25.79 -11.50 -14.14
N ILE A 24 -27.05 -11.67 -13.76
CA ILE A 24 -27.55 -12.85 -13.04
C ILE A 24 -27.41 -14.10 -13.91
N THR A 25 -27.84 -14.05 -15.18
CA THR A 25 -27.73 -15.20 -16.09
C THR A 25 -26.29 -15.59 -16.37
N LYS A 26 -25.38 -14.61 -16.50
CA LYS A 26 -23.94 -14.84 -16.67
C LYS A 26 -23.31 -15.43 -15.40
N ALA A 27 -23.74 -14.98 -14.22
CA ALA A 27 -23.32 -15.53 -12.94
C ALA A 27 -23.80 -16.98 -12.74
N LEU A 28 -25.04 -17.27 -13.14
CA LEU A 28 -25.63 -18.62 -13.06
C LEU A 28 -24.97 -19.60 -14.07
N LYS A 29 -24.64 -19.13 -15.28
CA LYS A 29 -23.93 -19.95 -16.28
C LYS A 29 -22.49 -20.30 -15.85
N LYS A 30 -21.83 -19.43 -15.08
CA LYS A 30 -20.46 -19.65 -14.61
C LYS A 30 -20.38 -20.54 -13.36
N SER A 31 -21.52 -20.90 -12.77
CA SER A 31 -21.60 -21.77 -11.58
C SER A 31 -21.67 -23.27 -11.90
N LYS A 32 -21.16 -23.71 -13.06
CA LYS A 32 -20.84 -25.14 -13.21
C LYS A 32 -19.78 -25.50 -12.15
N PRO A 33 -20.01 -26.49 -11.29
CA PRO A 33 -19.01 -26.90 -10.34
C PRO A 33 -17.80 -27.36 -11.10
N GLU A 34 -16.71 -26.61 -11.02
CA GLU A 34 -15.39 -27.13 -11.35
C GLU A 34 -15.16 -28.33 -10.43
N LYS A 35 -15.12 -29.51 -10.99
CA LYS A 35 -14.77 -30.77 -10.30
C LYS A 35 -13.27 -30.77 -9.95
N ASN A 36 -12.79 -29.74 -9.31
CA ASN A 36 -11.49 -29.76 -8.68
C ASN A 36 -11.72 -30.17 -7.21
N TYR A 37 -11.39 -31.41 -6.91
CA TYR A 37 -11.39 -31.98 -5.54
C TYR A 37 -10.30 -31.33 -4.67
N VAL A 38 -10.33 -30.03 -4.55
CA VAL A 38 -9.56 -29.33 -3.54
C VAL A 38 -10.46 -29.23 -2.32
N ASN A 39 -10.06 -29.87 -1.22
CA ASN A 39 -10.72 -29.70 0.07
C ASN A 39 -10.49 -28.27 0.54
N LEU A 40 -11.40 -27.36 0.16
CA LEU A 40 -11.35 -25.99 0.61
C LEU A 40 -11.68 -25.90 2.11
N PRO A 41 -11.02 -24.98 2.83
CA PRO A 41 -11.38 -24.71 4.23
C PRO A 41 -12.84 -24.31 4.39
N PRO A 42 -13.40 -24.38 5.63
CA PRO A 42 -14.75 -23.93 5.93
C PRO A 42 -15.02 -22.52 5.40
N SER A 43 -16.26 -22.28 5.02
CA SER A 43 -16.68 -21.02 4.39
C SER A 43 -18.04 -20.61 4.92
N PRO A 44 -18.27 -19.31 5.23
CA PRO A 44 -19.61 -18.82 5.55
C PRO A 44 -20.54 -18.88 4.34
N PRO A 45 -21.85 -18.67 4.48
CA PRO A 45 -22.78 -18.57 3.35
C PRO A 45 -22.38 -17.45 2.41
N LYS A 46 -22.31 -17.73 1.10
CA LYS A 46 -21.96 -16.77 0.06
C LYS A 46 -23.19 -16.28 -0.69
N LEU A 47 -23.17 -15.00 -1.10
CA LEU A 47 -24.17 -14.44 -2.01
C LEU A 47 -23.74 -14.61 -3.47
N PRO A 48 -24.70 -14.68 -4.42
CA PRO A 48 -24.36 -14.64 -5.84
C PRO A 48 -23.57 -13.38 -6.19
N VAL A 49 -22.66 -13.47 -7.15
CA VAL A 49 -21.81 -12.38 -7.69
C VAL A 49 -20.81 -11.85 -6.66
N ILE A 50 -21.25 -11.28 -5.54
CA ILE A 50 -20.40 -10.62 -4.56
C ILE A 50 -19.69 -11.59 -3.60
N GLY A 51 -20.13 -12.85 -3.55
CA GLY A 51 -19.54 -13.84 -2.65
C GLY A 51 -19.74 -13.48 -1.17
N HIS A 52 -18.62 -13.34 -0.44
CA HIS A 52 -18.62 -13.05 1.01
C HIS A 52 -18.35 -11.58 1.34
N LEU A 53 -18.34 -10.66 0.36
CA LEU A 53 -18.09 -9.24 0.59
C LEU A 53 -19.07 -8.63 1.60
N HIS A 54 -20.31 -9.07 1.61
CA HIS A 54 -21.34 -8.60 2.57
C HIS A 54 -20.97 -8.82 4.04
N HIS A 55 -20.12 -9.81 4.35
CA HIS A 55 -19.64 -10.05 5.72
C HIS A 55 -18.56 -9.05 6.16
N LEU A 56 -17.97 -8.29 5.24
CA LEU A 56 -16.87 -7.35 5.50
C LEU A 56 -17.31 -5.88 5.51
N VAL A 57 -18.60 -5.61 5.29
CA VAL A 57 -19.12 -4.23 5.19
C VAL A 57 -19.34 -3.60 6.57
N ASP A 58 -19.65 -4.39 7.59
CA ASP A 58 -19.94 -3.88 8.92
C ASP A 58 -18.66 -3.62 9.72
N GLY A 59 -18.15 -2.41 9.63
CA GLY A 59 -17.01 -1.93 10.40
C GLY A 59 -15.63 -2.22 9.78
N LEU A 60 -14.63 -2.42 10.63
CA LEU A 60 -13.26 -2.68 10.17
C LEU A 60 -13.11 -4.14 9.72
N PRO A 61 -12.56 -4.39 8.52
CA PRO A 61 -12.48 -5.74 7.95
C PRO A 61 -11.84 -6.78 8.88
N HIS A 62 -10.82 -6.41 9.65
CA HIS A 62 -10.15 -7.33 10.57
C HIS A 62 -11.05 -7.76 11.76
N HIS A 63 -11.95 -6.91 12.22
CA HIS A 63 -12.94 -7.30 13.23
C HIS A 63 -13.98 -8.26 12.67
N ALA A 64 -14.45 -8.02 11.44
CA ALA A 64 -15.36 -8.94 10.76
C ALA A 64 -14.70 -10.30 10.52
N LEU A 65 -13.45 -10.33 10.05
CA LEU A 65 -12.67 -11.55 9.88
C LEU A 65 -12.47 -12.30 11.20
N THR A 66 -12.20 -11.60 12.31
CA THR A 66 -12.07 -12.22 13.64
C THR A 66 -13.37 -12.92 14.06
N LYS A 67 -14.52 -12.25 13.89
CA LYS A 67 -15.83 -12.85 14.20
C LYS A 67 -16.13 -14.08 13.34
N LEU A 68 -15.77 -14.02 12.04
CA LEU A 68 -15.94 -15.17 11.15
C LEU A 68 -15.06 -16.35 11.57
N ASN A 69 -13.80 -16.09 11.93
CA ASN A 69 -12.88 -17.12 12.39
C ASN A 69 -13.34 -17.78 13.70
N GLN A 70 -13.89 -17.02 14.62
CA GLN A 70 -14.50 -17.59 15.86
C GLN A 70 -15.67 -18.53 15.57
N LYS A 71 -16.43 -18.25 14.51
CA LYS A 71 -17.63 -19.04 14.16
C LYS A 71 -17.31 -20.24 13.27
N TYR A 72 -16.40 -20.12 12.32
CA TYR A 72 -16.17 -21.12 11.26
C TYR A 72 -14.82 -21.84 11.37
N GLY A 73 -13.95 -21.39 12.28
CA GLY A 73 -12.67 -22.03 12.53
C GLY A 73 -11.47 -21.14 12.13
N PRO A 74 -10.24 -21.60 12.45
CA PRO A 74 -9.02 -20.81 12.37
C PRO A 74 -8.52 -20.56 10.94
N ILE A 75 -8.98 -21.34 9.98
CA ILE A 75 -8.65 -21.19 8.56
C ILE A 75 -9.96 -21.14 7.78
N LEU A 76 -10.19 -20.05 7.06
CA LEU A 76 -11.42 -19.82 6.30
C LEU A 76 -11.12 -19.63 4.82
N HIS A 77 -12.02 -20.14 3.98
CA HIS A 77 -12.08 -19.77 2.58
C HIS A 77 -13.14 -18.69 2.34
N LEU A 78 -12.76 -17.58 1.76
CA LEU A 78 -13.66 -16.50 1.35
C LEU A 78 -13.57 -16.28 -0.15
N LYS A 79 -14.72 -16.08 -0.80
CA LYS A 79 -14.79 -15.58 -2.16
C LYS A 79 -15.19 -14.11 -2.14
N LEU A 80 -14.27 -13.23 -2.50
CA LEU A 80 -14.44 -11.78 -2.50
C LEU A 80 -14.65 -11.31 -3.95
N GLY A 81 -15.90 -11.27 -4.40
CA GLY A 81 -16.21 -11.13 -5.81
C GLY A 81 -15.72 -12.33 -6.62
N GLU A 82 -14.77 -12.13 -7.54
CA GLU A 82 -14.12 -13.20 -8.31
C GLU A 82 -12.87 -13.75 -7.62
N VAL A 83 -12.31 -13.04 -6.64
CA VAL A 83 -11.06 -13.40 -5.96
C VAL A 83 -11.32 -14.42 -4.86
N SER A 84 -10.52 -15.50 -4.85
CA SER A 84 -10.50 -16.52 -3.79
C SER A 84 -9.44 -16.14 -2.76
N ALA A 85 -9.82 -16.09 -1.49
CA ALA A 85 -8.95 -15.72 -0.39
C ALA A 85 -9.01 -16.75 0.75
N ILE A 86 -7.85 -17.07 1.32
CA ILE A 86 -7.74 -17.88 2.53
C ILE A 86 -7.39 -16.95 3.69
N VAL A 87 -8.18 -17.00 4.75
CA VAL A 87 -7.95 -16.23 5.97
C VAL A 87 -7.38 -17.15 7.02
N ILE A 88 -6.23 -16.78 7.57
CA ILE A 88 -5.49 -17.52 8.59
C ILE A 88 -5.47 -16.69 9.86
N SER A 89 -5.88 -17.27 10.99
CA SER A 89 -6.03 -16.55 12.26
C SER A 89 -5.30 -17.18 13.44
N THR A 90 -4.63 -18.34 13.27
CA THR A 90 -3.81 -18.92 14.33
C THR A 90 -2.33 -18.68 14.07
N ARG A 91 -1.58 -18.64 15.17
CA ARG A 91 -0.12 -18.47 15.15
C ARG A 91 0.58 -19.63 14.42
N GLU A 92 0.11 -20.85 14.64
CA GLU A 92 0.68 -22.07 14.06
C GLU A 92 0.51 -22.09 12.56
N ALA A 93 -0.72 -21.83 12.07
CA ALA A 93 -1.00 -21.78 10.64
C ALA A 93 -0.31 -20.58 9.97
N ALA A 94 -0.23 -19.43 10.64
CA ALA A 94 0.52 -18.29 10.15
C ALA A 94 2.03 -18.58 10.04
N LYS A 95 2.60 -19.29 11.03
CA LYS A 95 4.00 -19.75 10.97
C LYS A 95 4.23 -20.70 9.80
N GLU A 96 3.31 -21.65 9.57
CA GLU A 96 3.41 -22.58 8.45
C GLU A 96 3.45 -21.81 7.12
N VAL A 97 2.52 -20.91 6.88
CA VAL A 97 2.41 -20.15 5.61
C VAL A 97 3.55 -19.14 5.44
N LEU A 98 3.86 -18.34 6.48
CA LEU A 98 4.80 -17.22 6.36
C LEU A 98 6.26 -17.60 6.59
N LYS A 99 6.56 -18.80 7.05
CA LYS A 99 7.93 -19.24 7.33
C LYS A 99 8.29 -20.57 6.66
N VAL A 100 7.43 -21.59 6.75
CA VAL A 100 7.71 -22.92 6.19
C VAL A 100 7.44 -22.94 4.69
N GLN A 101 6.27 -22.39 4.28
CA GLN A 101 5.81 -22.35 2.90
C GLN A 101 6.03 -20.96 2.25
N ASP A 102 6.90 -20.12 2.83
CA ASP A 102 7.13 -18.73 2.39
C ASP A 102 7.30 -18.59 0.86
N PRO A 103 8.13 -19.39 0.16
CA PRO A 103 8.30 -19.24 -1.29
C PRO A 103 7.01 -19.45 -2.10
N ALA A 104 6.12 -20.31 -1.63
CA ALA A 104 4.84 -20.59 -2.29
C ALA A 104 3.78 -19.53 -2.03
N CYS A 105 3.93 -18.73 -0.95
CA CYS A 105 2.97 -17.74 -0.49
C CYS A 105 3.52 -16.32 -0.51
N ALA A 106 4.72 -16.11 -1.06
CA ALA A 106 5.44 -14.83 -0.98
C ALA A 106 4.89 -13.75 -1.91
N ASP A 107 4.17 -14.12 -2.96
CA ASP A 107 3.64 -13.16 -3.93
C ASP A 107 2.58 -12.26 -3.31
N LYS A 108 2.54 -11.03 -3.80
CA LYS A 108 1.58 -10.01 -3.36
C LYS A 108 0.43 -9.91 -4.36
N PRO A 109 -0.81 -9.67 -3.89
CA PRO A 109 -1.93 -9.47 -4.80
C PRO A 109 -1.70 -8.22 -5.64
N GLU A 110 -1.92 -8.35 -6.95
CA GLU A 110 -1.90 -7.20 -7.84
C GLU A 110 -3.13 -6.33 -7.59
N SER A 111 -2.91 -5.02 -7.43
CA SER A 111 -3.97 -4.02 -7.34
C SER A 111 -3.71 -2.85 -8.28
N ILE A 112 -4.76 -2.18 -8.71
CA ILE A 112 -4.65 -0.99 -9.58
C ILE A 112 -3.85 0.10 -8.87
N SER A 113 -4.13 0.30 -7.60
CA SER A 113 -3.41 1.28 -6.77
C SER A 113 -1.93 0.91 -6.61
N GLY A 114 -1.64 -0.38 -6.41
CA GLY A 114 -0.29 -0.91 -6.35
C GLY A 114 0.49 -0.66 -7.64
N LYS A 115 -0.09 -0.98 -8.78
CA LYS A 115 0.54 -0.74 -10.09
C LYS A 115 0.82 0.74 -10.33
N ILE A 116 -0.12 1.62 -10.02
CA ILE A 116 0.05 3.05 -10.26
C ILE A 116 1.07 3.68 -9.32
N MET A 117 0.95 3.45 -8.00
CA MET A 117 1.75 4.18 -7.02
C MET A 117 3.14 3.61 -6.82
N TRP A 118 3.35 2.30 -7.04
CA TRP A 118 4.64 1.62 -6.84
C TRP A 118 5.30 1.19 -8.15
N TYR A 119 5.07 1.96 -9.23
CA TYR A 119 5.81 1.81 -10.49
C TYR A 119 5.73 0.39 -11.06
N ASP A 120 4.49 -0.13 -11.23
CA ASP A 120 4.23 -1.51 -11.66
C ASP A 120 4.92 -2.55 -10.75
N ALA A 121 4.82 -2.33 -9.45
CA ALA A 121 5.41 -3.17 -8.41
C ALA A 121 6.94 -3.32 -8.55
N LYS A 122 7.65 -2.24 -8.90
CA LYS A 122 9.12 -2.19 -8.93
C LYS A 122 9.74 -1.88 -7.56
N ASP A 123 8.94 -1.83 -6.51
CA ASP A 123 9.36 -1.62 -5.13
C ASP A 123 9.63 -2.95 -4.40
N ILE A 124 10.00 -2.90 -3.11
CA ILE A 124 10.25 -4.11 -2.32
C ILE A 124 9.01 -4.64 -1.59
N ILE A 125 7.91 -3.87 -1.54
CA ILE A 125 6.68 -4.23 -0.80
C ILE A 125 5.73 -5.03 -1.69
N PHE A 126 5.51 -4.58 -2.93
CA PHE A 126 4.52 -5.15 -3.86
C PHE A 126 5.15 -5.97 -5.00
N SER A 127 6.47 -5.90 -5.18
CA SER A 127 7.16 -6.69 -6.21
C SER A 127 6.91 -8.20 -6.01
N PRO A 128 6.66 -8.95 -7.09
CA PRO A 128 6.59 -10.41 -7.04
C PRO A 128 7.88 -11.02 -6.51
N TYR A 129 7.77 -12.21 -5.89
CA TYR A 129 8.91 -12.95 -5.37
C TYR A 129 9.73 -13.58 -6.51
N ASN A 130 10.73 -12.82 -7.03
CA ASN A 130 11.59 -13.21 -8.14
C ASN A 130 13.03 -12.75 -7.90
N ASP A 131 13.91 -12.98 -8.88
CA ASP A 131 15.32 -12.59 -8.78
C ASP A 131 15.52 -11.07 -8.69
N TYR A 132 14.66 -10.28 -9.36
CA TYR A 132 14.67 -8.82 -9.23
C TYR A 132 14.38 -8.39 -7.78
N TRP A 133 13.32 -8.92 -7.17
CA TRP A 133 12.98 -8.63 -5.77
C TRP A 133 14.11 -9.02 -4.82
N ARG A 134 14.73 -10.19 -5.03
CA ARG A 134 15.88 -10.65 -4.22
C ARG A 134 17.04 -9.68 -4.32
N GLN A 135 17.37 -9.20 -5.52
CA GLN A 135 18.42 -8.20 -5.74
C GLN A 135 18.08 -6.89 -5.02
N MET A 136 16.86 -6.35 -5.20
CA MET A 136 16.44 -5.10 -4.57
C MET A 136 16.42 -5.21 -3.05
N ARG A 137 15.93 -6.31 -2.51
CA ARG A 137 15.97 -6.59 -1.07
C ARG A 137 17.39 -6.67 -0.52
N LYS A 138 18.30 -7.32 -1.25
CA LYS A 138 19.71 -7.40 -0.88
C LYS A 138 20.34 -6.00 -0.78
N ILE A 139 20.10 -5.14 -1.75
CA ILE A 139 20.55 -3.74 -1.74
C ILE A 139 19.97 -3.00 -0.53
N CYS A 140 18.66 -3.09 -0.31
CA CYS A 140 18.03 -2.42 0.82
C CYS A 140 18.62 -2.87 2.17
N ILE A 141 18.87 -4.15 2.36
CA ILE A 141 19.41 -4.68 3.64
C ILE A 141 20.88 -4.34 3.81
N LEU A 142 21.70 -4.54 2.79
CA LEU A 142 23.16 -4.43 2.92
C LEU A 142 23.66 -2.99 2.80
N GLU A 143 23.03 -2.20 1.97
CA GLU A 143 23.45 -0.82 1.71
C GLU A 143 22.64 0.18 2.55
N LEU A 144 21.29 0.15 2.48
CA LEU A 144 20.45 1.16 3.12
C LEU A 144 20.25 0.91 4.62
N LEU A 145 19.99 -0.32 5.03
CA LEU A 145 19.64 -0.71 6.40
C LEU A 145 20.81 -1.37 7.15
N SER A 146 22.02 -1.27 6.62
CA SER A 146 23.21 -1.77 7.31
C SER A 146 23.38 -1.05 8.66
N ALA A 147 23.97 -1.74 9.65
CA ALA A 147 24.22 -1.15 10.96
C ALA A 147 25.10 0.13 10.88
N ARG A 148 25.98 0.20 9.89
CA ARG A 148 26.81 1.39 9.61
C ARG A 148 25.93 2.58 9.18
N ASN A 149 25.06 2.39 8.18
CA ASN A 149 24.20 3.46 7.66
C ASN A 149 23.14 3.88 8.69
N VAL A 150 22.55 2.91 9.41
CA VAL A 150 21.61 3.24 10.50
C VAL A 150 22.28 4.08 11.58
N LYS A 151 23.57 3.81 11.91
CA LYS A 151 24.34 4.62 12.86
C LYS A 151 24.68 6.01 12.31
N SER A 152 25.05 6.14 11.04
CA SER A 152 25.38 7.44 10.43
C SER A 152 24.24 8.44 10.52
N PHE A 153 22.98 8.01 10.42
CA PHE A 153 21.80 8.85 10.64
C PHE A 153 21.49 9.16 12.12
N GLY A 154 22.41 8.90 13.04
CA GLY A 154 22.24 9.17 14.48
C GLY A 154 22.00 10.63 14.79
N PHE A 155 22.73 11.54 14.11
CA PHE A 155 22.60 12.97 14.29
C PHE A 155 21.21 13.49 13.85
N ILE A 156 20.64 12.98 12.76
CA ILE A 156 19.28 13.33 12.31
C ILE A 156 18.27 13.00 13.42
N ARG A 157 18.36 11.79 14.00
CA ARG A 157 17.45 11.38 15.08
C ARG A 157 17.56 12.24 16.32
N GLN A 158 18.78 12.66 16.70
CA GLN A 158 19.01 13.53 17.85
C GLN A 158 18.48 14.94 17.62
N ASP A 159 18.71 15.48 16.42
CA ASP A 159 18.24 16.81 16.03
C ASP A 159 16.71 16.87 16.01
N GLU A 160 16.07 15.93 15.32
CA GLU A 160 14.60 15.86 15.28
C GLU A 160 13.97 15.61 16.65
N ALA A 161 14.60 14.79 17.50
CA ALA A 161 14.16 14.60 18.88
C ALA A 161 14.23 15.92 19.67
N SER A 162 15.29 16.71 19.47
CA SER A 162 15.42 18.03 20.09
C SER A 162 14.34 18.99 19.59
N HIS A 163 14.01 18.99 18.29
CA HIS A 163 12.92 19.76 17.72
C HIS A 163 11.56 19.36 18.31
N LEU A 164 11.30 18.05 18.45
CA LEU A 164 10.06 17.56 19.07
C LEU A 164 9.95 18.06 20.51
N ILE A 165 11.02 17.90 21.33
CA ILE A 165 11.01 18.36 22.74
C ILE A 165 10.77 19.87 22.84
N LYS A 166 11.47 20.68 22.03
CA LYS A 166 11.24 22.14 21.98
C LYS A 166 9.78 22.48 21.61
N SER A 167 9.22 21.76 20.61
CA SER A 167 7.83 21.94 20.18
C SER A 167 6.83 21.56 21.28
N LEU A 168 7.13 20.54 22.10
CA LEU A 168 6.28 20.17 23.23
C LEU A 168 6.39 21.20 24.37
N GLN A 169 7.61 21.69 24.67
CA GLN A 169 7.83 22.73 25.66
C GLN A 169 7.12 24.04 25.32
N SER A 170 7.17 24.46 24.04
CA SER A 170 6.47 25.68 23.60
C SER A 170 4.94 25.56 23.64
N SER A 171 4.42 24.35 23.70
CA SER A 171 2.99 24.05 23.80
C SER A 171 2.54 23.75 25.24
N ALA A 172 3.40 24.02 26.25
CA ALA A 172 3.09 23.76 27.66
C ALA A 172 1.82 24.53 28.08
N GLY A 173 0.91 23.83 28.78
CA GLY A 173 -0.39 24.38 29.18
C GLY A 173 -1.47 24.38 28.10
N GLN A 174 -1.17 23.93 26.86
CA GLN A 174 -2.15 23.83 25.77
C GLN A 174 -2.47 22.36 25.45
N THR A 175 -3.67 22.10 24.96
CA THR A 175 -4.03 20.78 24.43
C THR A 175 -3.32 20.55 23.10
N ILE A 176 -2.54 19.46 23.01
CA ILE A 176 -1.78 19.10 21.81
C ILE A 176 -2.28 17.78 21.20
N ASN A 177 -2.14 17.64 19.89
CA ASN A 177 -2.30 16.36 19.22
C ASN A 177 -0.95 15.63 19.16
N LEU A 178 -0.68 14.79 20.17
CA LEU A 178 0.58 14.05 20.26
C LEU A 178 0.79 13.14 19.03
N THR A 179 -0.28 12.54 18.48
CA THR A 179 -0.18 11.69 17.29
C THR A 179 0.38 12.45 16.09
N GLU A 180 -0.05 13.69 15.87
CA GLU A 180 0.46 14.53 14.78
C GLU A 180 1.92 14.94 15.01
N LYS A 181 2.30 15.26 16.25
CA LYS A 181 3.68 15.57 16.59
C LYS A 181 4.62 14.39 16.35
N VAL A 182 4.25 13.18 16.83
CA VAL A 182 5.05 11.95 16.61
C VAL A 182 5.09 11.58 15.12
N TYR A 183 3.98 11.78 14.39
CA TYR A 183 3.96 11.54 12.95
C TYR A 183 4.92 12.48 12.21
N ALA A 184 4.89 13.78 12.51
CA ALA A 184 5.81 14.75 11.94
C ALA A 184 7.27 14.40 12.26
N PHE A 185 7.58 14.07 13.53
CA PHE A 185 8.89 13.64 13.96
C PHE A 185 9.43 12.44 13.18
N THR A 186 8.64 11.36 13.08
CA THR A 186 9.08 10.16 12.35
C THR A 186 9.21 10.40 10.86
N SER A 187 8.30 11.18 10.27
CA SER A 187 8.35 11.53 8.85
C SER A 187 9.57 12.39 8.52
N SER A 188 9.91 13.36 9.40
CA SER A 188 11.08 14.22 9.21
C SER A 188 12.37 13.40 9.22
N ILE A 189 12.54 12.49 10.21
CA ILE A 189 13.70 11.59 10.24
C ILE A 189 13.83 10.80 8.95
N THR A 190 12.72 10.21 8.49
CA THR A 190 12.73 9.37 7.28
C THR A 190 13.05 10.19 6.04
N CYS A 191 12.44 11.36 5.89
CA CYS A 191 12.69 12.24 4.76
C CYS A 191 14.14 12.75 4.74
N ARG A 192 14.68 13.18 5.88
CA ARG A 192 16.08 13.63 5.97
C ARG A 192 17.08 12.50 5.71
N ALA A 193 16.78 11.28 6.17
CA ALA A 193 17.61 10.12 5.87
C ALA A 193 17.54 9.69 4.40
N ALA A 194 16.40 9.94 3.73
CA ALA A 194 16.21 9.54 2.34
C ALA A 194 16.76 10.56 1.34
N PHE A 195 16.62 11.85 1.63
CA PHE A 195 16.83 12.95 0.69
C PHE A 195 17.90 13.97 1.16
N GLY A 196 18.50 13.75 2.31
CA GLY A 196 19.40 14.74 2.90
C GLY A 196 18.68 16.10 3.12
N ASP A 197 19.39 17.17 2.82
CA ASP A 197 18.86 18.56 2.90
C ASP A 197 18.25 19.05 1.59
N VAL A 198 18.15 18.20 0.56
CA VAL A 198 17.56 18.56 -0.74
C VAL A 198 16.05 18.75 -0.65
N LEU A 199 15.42 18.27 0.41
CA LEU A 199 13.97 18.29 0.53
C LEU A 199 13.45 19.71 0.86
N LYS A 200 13.22 20.51 -0.16
CA LYS A 200 12.61 21.88 -0.03
C LYS A 200 11.11 21.83 0.23
N ASP A 201 10.43 20.71 -0.14
CA ASP A 201 8.97 20.57 -0.15
C ASP A 201 8.45 19.44 0.79
N SER A 202 9.06 19.29 1.99
CA SER A 202 8.60 18.33 2.99
C SER A 202 7.11 18.45 3.31
N ASP A 203 6.61 19.69 3.37
CA ASP A 203 5.21 20.01 3.69
C ASP A 203 4.24 19.53 2.59
N THR A 204 4.70 19.36 1.37
CA THR A 204 3.92 18.81 0.25
C THR A 204 4.06 17.30 0.13
N LEU A 205 5.28 16.79 0.27
CA LEU A 205 5.60 15.38 0.05
C LEU A 205 4.98 14.45 1.11
N VAL A 206 5.12 14.80 2.39
CA VAL A 206 4.62 13.99 3.50
C VAL A 206 3.10 13.80 3.47
N PRO A 207 2.26 14.84 3.28
CA PRO A 207 0.83 14.68 3.07
C PRO A 207 0.47 13.88 1.83
N MET A 208 1.25 13.98 0.74
CA MET A 208 1.04 13.19 -0.47
C MET A 208 1.27 11.71 -0.21
N PHE A 209 2.36 11.32 0.45
CA PHE A 209 2.61 9.94 0.85
C PHE A 209 1.50 9.40 1.75
N LYS A 210 1.07 10.17 2.75
CA LYS A 210 -0.05 9.79 3.62
C LYS A 210 -1.32 9.51 2.83
N LYS A 211 -1.66 10.37 1.88
CA LYS A 211 -2.82 10.19 1.02
C LYS A 211 -2.68 8.99 0.09
N ALA A 212 -1.49 8.75 -0.46
CA ALA A 212 -1.17 7.60 -1.29
C ALA A 212 -1.42 6.29 -0.56
N ILE A 213 -0.95 6.17 0.69
CA ILE A 213 -1.15 4.99 1.53
C ILE A 213 -2.64 4.72 1.78
N ILE A 214 -3.40 5.77 2.16
CA ILE A 214 -4.83 5.65 2.43
C ILE A 214 -5.57 5.15 1.19
N MET A 215 -5.24 5.70 0.01
CA MET A 215 -5.86 5.30 -1.24
C MET A 215 -5.43 3.90 -1.71
N ALA A 216 -4.20 3.50 -1.42
CA ALA A 216 -3.67 2.19 -1.79
C ALA A 216 -4.05 1.07 -0.82
N GLY A 217 -4.44 1.41 0.41
CA GLY A 217 -4.77 0.42 1.46
C GLY A 217 -6.12 -0.26 1.31
N GLY A 218 -6.93 0.06 0.28
CA GLY A 218 -8.21 -0.54 -0.01
C GLY A 218 -8.20 -1.35 -1.31
N PHE A 219 -9.00 -2.41 -1.37
CA PHE A 219 -9.31 -3.06 -2.65
C PHE A 219 -10.35 -2.23 -3.38
N GLU A 220 -10.08 -1.93 -4.66
CA GLU A 220 -11.09 -1.36 -5.53
C GLU A 220 -12.04 -2.47 -6.05
N LEU A 221 -13.25 -2.10 -6.42
CA LEU A 221 -14.18 -3.05 -7.01
C LEU A 221 -13.59 -3.72 -8.26
N ALA A 222 -12.78 -3.00 -9.01
CA ALA A 222 -12.10 -3.54 -10.18
C ALA A 222 -11.05 -4.61 -9.83
N ASP A 223 -10.39 -4.52 -8.66
CA ASP A 223 -9.47 -5.55 -8.18
C ASP A 223 -10.22 -6.83 -7.77
N LEU A 224 -11.46 -6.69 -7.27
CA LEU A 224 -12.29 -7.81 -6.85
C LEU A 224 -13.06 -8.49 -8.00
N PHE A 225 -13.20 -7.78 -9.13
CA PHE A 225 -13.88 -8.27 -10.33
C PHE A 225 -13.01 -8.08 -11.59
N PRO A 226 -11.86 -8.76 -11.69
CA PRO A 226 -10.91 -8.56 -12.78
C PRO A 226 -11.46 -8.89 -14.18
N SER A 227 -12.50 -9.74 -14.27
CA SER A 227 -13.15 -10.06 -15.55
C SER A 227 -13.97 -8.90 -16.12
N PHE A 228 -14.35 -7.92 -15.30
CA PHE A 228 -15.16 -6.77 -15.72
C PHE A 228 -14.28 -5.57 -16.09
N LYS A 229 -13.69 -5.61 -17.29
CA LYS A 229 -12.81 -4.54 -17.81
C LYS A 229 -13.41 -3.13 -17.72
N LEU A 230 -14.75 -3.01 -17.78
CA LEU A 230 -15.44 -1.72 -17.67
C LEU A 230 -15.25 -1.07 -16.29
N LEU A 231 -15.14 -1.85 -15.22
CA LEU A 231 -14.86 -1.32 -13.87
C LEU A 231 -13.48 -0.64 -13.80
N HIS A 232 -12.50 -1.15 -14.57
CA HIS A 232 -11.18 -0.54 -14.66
C HIS A 232 -11.19 0.82 -15.38
N LEU A 233 -12.14 1.02 -16.31
CA LEU A 233 -12.32 2.30 -17.01
C LEU A 233 -13.10 3.31 -16.15
N LEU A 234 -14.07 2.85 -15.37
CA LEU A 234 -14.93 3.69 -14.55
C LEU A 234 -14.34 3.99 -13.15
N SER A 235 -13.18 3.43 -12.81
CA SER A 235 -12.54 3.68 -11.52
C SER A 235 -12.10 5.15 -11.38
N TRP A 236 -12.90 5.93 -10.64
CA TRP A 236 -12.59 7.32 -10.31
C TRP A 236 -11.28 7.47 -9.51
N ASN A 237 -10.97 6.47 -8.69
CA ASN A 237 -9.72 6.44 -7.91
C ASN A 237 -8.49 6.32 -8.81
N LYS A 238 -8.56 5.56 -9.91
CA LYS A 238 -7.48 5.43 -10.88
C LYS A 238 -7.00 6.80 -11.39
N TYR A 239 -7.94 7.69 -11.77
CA TYR A 239 -7.58 9.03 -12.25
C TYR A 239 -6.96 9.91 -11.16
N LYS A 240 -7.47 9.79 -9.92
CA LYS A 240 -6.89 10.50 -8.75
C LYS A 240 -5.48 10.01 -8.47
N LEU A 241 -5.26 8.68 -8.50
CA LEU A 241 -3.95 8.06 -8.30
C LEU A 241 -2.95 8.47 -9.40
N LEU A 242 -3.36 8.44 -10.68
CA LEU A 242 -2.52 8.89 -11.78
C LEU A 242 -2.13 10.36 -11.66
N ARG A 243 -3.06 11.22 -11.24
CA ARG A 243 -2.75 12.64 -11.01
C ARG A 243 -1.77 12.83 -9.85
N MET A 244 -1.95 12.07 -8.77
CA MET A 244 -1.05 12.09 -7.62
C MET A 244 0.32 11.55 -7.99
N ARG A 245 0.38 10.45 -8.76
CA ARG A 245 1.62 9.87 -9.28
C ARG A 245 2.43 10.88 -10.08
N ARG A 246 1.80 11.63 -11.01
CA ARG A 246 2.48 12.66 -11.81
C ARG A 246 3.12 13.73 -10.95
N LYS A 247 2.40 14.22 -9.91
CA LYS A 247 2.96 15.21 -8.97
C LYS A 247 4.15 14.64 -8.20
N LEU A 248 4.04 13.40 -7.75
CA LEU A 248 5.12 12.71 -7.07
C LEU A 248 6.33 12.50 -7.99
N ASP A 249 6.11 12.13 -9.25
CA ASP A 249 7.16 11.98 -10.25
C ASP A 249 7.95 13.26 -10.44
N THR A 250 7.27 14.41 -10.59
CA THR A 250 7.94 15.72 -10.73
C THR A 250 8.87 15.99 -9.53
N ILE A 251 8.36 15.85 -8.30
CA ILE A 251 9.16 16.10 -7.09
C ILE A 251 10.35 15.13 -7.00
N LEU A 252 10.14 13.84 -7.29
CA LEU A 252 11.21 12.85 -7.20
C LEU A 252 12.23 12.99 -8.33
N ASP A 253 11.82 13.45 -9.53
CA ASP A 253 12.75 13.76 -10.61
C ASP A 253 13.64 14.93 -10.24
N ASP A 254 13.08 16.01 -9.69
CA ASP A 254 13.84 17.17 -9.23
C ASP A 254 14.86 16.76 -8.14
N ILE A 255 14.45 15.94 -7.18
CA ILE A 255 15.35 15.41 -6.14
C ILE A 255 16.48 14.58 -6.74
N ILE A 256 16.18 13.67 -7.66
CA ILE A 256 17.17 12.80 -8.31
C ILE A 256 18.16 13.64 -9.13
N GLU A 257 17.69 14.63 -9.89
CA GLU A 257 18.55 15.50 -10.67
C GLU A 257 19.44 16.40 -9.79
N GLU A 258 18.91 16.91 -8.68
CA GLU A 258 19.70 17.69 -7.73
C GLU A 258 20.81 16.84 -7.09
N HIS A 259 20.56 15.57 -6.73
CA HIS A 259 21.59 14.64 -6.25
C HIS A 259 22.64 14.28 -7.31
N LYS A 260 22.25 14.20 -8.59
CA LYS A 260 23.22 13.98 -9.67
C LYS A 260 24.17 15.17 -9.86
N LEU A 261 23.70 16.39 -9.61
CA LEU A 261 24.50 17.62 -9.72
C LEU A 261 25.39 17.85 -8.49
N LYS A 262 24.98 17.40 -7.30
CA LYS A 262 25.79 17.47 -6.08
C LYS A 262 26.86 16.39 -6.10
N GLN A 263 28.09 16.74 -5.71
CA GLN A 263 29.10 15.73 -5.41
C GLN A 263 28.71 15.04 -4.09
N SER A 264 28.65 13.70 -4.12
CA SER A 264 28.29 12.88 -2.94
C SER A 264 29.16 13.25 -1.74
N GLY A 265 28.59 13.55 -0.58
CA GLY A 265 29.31 13.65 0.68
C GLY A 265 29.28 14.98 1.43
N GLU A 266 28.49 15.98 1.03
CA GLU A 266 28.43 17.27 1.75
C GLU A 266 27.83 17.19 3.18
N PHE A 267 27.15 16.09 3.56
CA PHE A 267 26.43 15.94 4.83
C PHE A 267 26.94 14.79 5.74
N GLY A 268 28.22 14.45 5.67
CA GLY A 268 28.79 13.45 6.60
C GLY A 268 28.44 12.00 6.31
N GLY A 269 27.73 11.69 5.22
CA GLY A 269 27.38 10.34 4.76
C GLY A 269 26.47 10.36 3.54
N GLU A 270 26.41 9.24 2.81
CA GLU A 270 25.49 9.05 1.69
C GLU A 270 24.05 8.88 2.24
N ASP A 271 23.07 9.60 1.68
CA ASP A 271 21.67 9.34 1.91
C ASP A 271 21.16 8.18 1.03
N ILE A 272 19.85 7.86 1.13
CA ILE A 272 19.28 6.72 0.38
C ILE A 272 19.34 6.96 -1.13
N VAL A 273 19.12 8.19 -1.60
CA VAL A 273 19.16 8.52 -3.02
C VAL A 273 20.60 8.42 -3.54
N ASP A 274 21.58 8.92 -2.80
CA ASP A 274 23.00 8.82 -3.14
C ASP A 274 23.44 7.37 -3.33
N VAL A 275 23.09 6.51 -2.37
CA VAL A 275 23.40 5.07 -2.42
C VAL A 275 22.79 4.43 -3.67
N LEU A 276 21.52 4.70 -3.96
CA LEU A 276 20.85 4.13 -5.12
C LEU A 276 21.41 4.63 -6.45
N LEU A 277 21.78 5.91 -6.53
CA LEU A 277 22.46 6.49 -7.69
C LEU A 277 23.88 5.93 -7.88
N ARG A 278 24.62 5.70 -6.81
CA ARG A 278 25.91 5.02 -6.84
C ARG A 278 25.77 3.59 -7.38
N MET A 279 24.79 2.84 -6.91
CA MET A 279 24.52 1.50 -7.41
C MET A 279 24.09 1.48 -8.87
N GLN A 280 23.34 2.49 -9.32
CA GLN A 280 22.96 2.67 -10.73
C GLN A 280 24.20 2.90 -11.61
N ARG A 281 25.13 3.76 -11.17
CA ARG A 281 26.36 4.09 -11.91
C ARG A 281 27.33 2.93 -11.99
N ASN A 282 27.47 2.14 -10.94
CA ASN A 282 28.42 1.03 -10.90
C ASN A 282 28.10 -0.10 -11.91
N GLY A 283 26.83 -0.28 -12.28
CA GLY A 283 26.43 -1.19 -13.36
C GLY A 283 26.65 -2.69 -13.14
N GLU A 284 27.12 -3.11 -11.97
CA GLU A 284 27.51 -4.50 -11.64
C GLU A 284 26.33 -5.40 -11.27
N LEU A 285 25.11 -4.93 -11.45
CA LEU A 285 23.90 -5.64 -11.02
C LEU A 285 23.30 -6.49 -12.15
N LYS A 286 22.81 -7.68 -11.80
CA LYS A 286 22.10 -8.58 -12.74
C LYS A 286 20.91 -7.86 -13.41
N PHE A 287 20.18 -7.03 -12.64
CA PHE A 287 19.11 -6.16 -13.13
C PHE A 287 19.55 -4.71 -12.93
N PRO A 288 19.66 -3.91 -14.00
CA PRO A 288 20.05 -2.52 -13.91
C PRO A 288 19.00 -1.71 -13.14
N ILE A 289 19.45 -0.79 -12.29
CA ILE A 289 18.56 0.12 -11.56
C ILE A 289 18.24 1.31 -12.48
N THR A 290 16.96 1.52 -12.75
CA THR A 290 16.46 2.69 -13.48
C THR A 290 16.01 3.79 -12.50
N ASN A 291 15.77 5.02 -12.98
CA ASN A 291 15.20 6.07 -12.16
C ASN A 291 13.82 5.66 -11.60
N GLU A 292 13.02 4.88 -12.34
CA GLU A 292 11.75 4.36 -11.81
C GLU A 292 11.95 3.39 -10.64
N ASN A 293 13.00 2.55 -10.68
CA ASN A 293 13.31 1.68 -9.55
C ASN A 293 13.73 2.49 -8.32
N ILE A 294 14.54 3.54 -8.53
CA ILE A 294 14.94 4.48 -7.47
C ILE A 294 13.69 5.11 -6.84
N LYS A 295 12.80 5.68 -7.66
CA LYS A 295 11.54 6.29 -7.20
C LYS A 295 10.67 5.27 -6.44
N ALA A 296 10.53 4.05 -6.96
CA ALA A 296 9.74 2.98 -6.33
C ALA A 296 10.26 2.63 -4.94
N ILE A 297 11.60 2.49 -4.80
CA ILE A 297 12.23 2.20 -3.51
C ILE A 297 12.06 3.38 -2.55
N ILE A 298 12.28 4.60 -3.00
CA ILE A 298 12.11 5.81 -2.19
C ILE A 298 10.67 5.85 -1.67
N VAL A 299 9.66 5.72 -2.54
CA VAL A 299 8.25 5.73 -2.13
C VAL A 299 7.97 4.64 -1.10
N SER A 300 8.51 3.44 -1.26
CA SER A 300 8.28 2.34 -0.32
C SER A 300 9.02 2.49 1.00
N THR A 301 10.21 3.11 1.01
CA THR A 301 11.03 3.29 2.22
C THR A 301 10.66 4.54 3.02
N THR A 302 10.16 5.59 2.36
CA THR A 302 9.72 6.84 3.00
C THR A 302 8.27 6.81 3.46
N LEU A 303 7.52 5.73 3.20
CA LEU A 303 6.18 5.56 3.70
C LEU A 303 6.17 5.57 5.24
N PRO A 304 5.66 6.64 5.90
CA PRO A 304 5.61 6.66 7.35
C PRO A 304 4.69 5.54 7.83
N LEU A 305 5.16 4.76 8.80
CA LEU A 305 4.37 3.75 9.49
C LEU A 305 3.07 4.39 9.99
N ARG A 306 1.96 3.89 9.47
CA ARG A 306 0.62 4.42 9.71
C ARG A 306 0.25 4.34 11.18
N THR A 307 0.25 5.47 11.88
CA THR A 307 -0.45 5.62 13.15
C THR A 307 -1.89 6.03 12.85
N ASP A 308 -2.74 5.05 12.56
CA ASP A 308 -4.15 5.31 12.29
C ASP A 308 -4.89 5.59 13.60
N LYS A 309 -5.56 6.75 13.68
CA LYS A 309 -6.43 7.09 14.82
C LYS A 309 -7.50 6.01 15.10
N SER A 310 -7.91 5.26 14.06
CA SER A 310 -8.88 4.17 14.20
C SER A 310 -8.35 2.98 15.01
N LEU A 311 -7.04 2.72 15.00
CA LEU A 311 -6.42 1.66 15.80
C LEU A 311 -6.25 2.06 17.27
N LEU A 312 -6.15 3.35 17.57
CA LEU A 312 -6.01 3.87 18.93
C LEU A 312 -7.36 4.17 19.60
N ALA A 313 -8.39 4.52 18.82
CA ALA A 313 -9.73 4.83 19.33
C ALA A 313 -10.48 3.59 19.85
N ASN A 314 -10.11 2.38 19.41
CA ASN A 314 -10.77 1.12 19.83
C ASN A 314 -10.05 0.37 20.97
N ARG A 315 -9.17 1.03 21.73
CA ARG A 315 -8.54 0.48 22.95
C ARG A 315 -9.19 1.02 24.24
N ARG A 316 -10.48 1.36 24.20
CA ARG A 316 -11.27 1.60 25.41
C ARG A 316 -12.29 0.51 25.63
#